data_5e81b34dd08441fda43326017d5f6fe4
#
_entry.id   5e81b34dd08441fda43326017d5f6fe4
#
_cell.length_a   1.000
_cell.length_b   1.000
_cell.length_c   1.000
_cell.angle_alpha   90.00
_cell.angle_beta   90.00
_cell.angle_gamma   90.00
#
_symmetry.space_group_name_H-M   'P 1'
#
loop_
_entity.id
_entity.type
_entity.pdbx_description
1 polymer ?
#
loop_
_entity_poly.entity_id
_entity_poly.type
_entity_poly.pdbx_seq_one_letter_code
_entity_poly.pdbx_strand_id
1 'polypeptide(L)'
;PLKFPPSHDDKYDLIILDPPAFAKHRGALRNALKGYTRLNVKGFQRIRKGGILFTFSCSQVVSKEHFRQAVFTAAAQAGRKVRILHQLHQPADHPINIYHPEGEYLKGLVLYVE
;
A
#
# COMPACT_ATOMS: atom_id res chain seq x y z
N PRO A 1 2.30 -10.62 -9.13
CA PRO A 1 1.42 -10.81 -8.01
C PRO A 1 2.13 -11.46 -6.84
N LEU A 2 1.75 -11.06 -5.65
CA LEU A 2 2.30 -11.62 -4.44
C LEU A 2 1.70 -13.01 -4.19
N LYS A 3 2.57 -13.93 -3.83
CA LYS A 3 2.15 -15.27 -3.45
C LYS A 3 2.51 -15.50 -1.99
N PHE A 4 1.55 -15.99 -1.24
CA PHE A 4 1.77 -16.38 0.15
C PHE A 4 1.77 -17.90 0.24
N PRO A 5 2.49 -18.46 1.24
CA PRO A 5 2.44 -19.90 1.46
C PRO A 5 1.01 -20.38 1.68
N PRO A 6 0.66 -21.61 1.32
CA PRO A 6 -0.69 -22.12 1.53
C PRO A 6 -1.06 -22.30 2.99
N SER A 7 -0.10 -22.39 3.89
CA SER A 7 -0.38 -22.56 5.32
C SER A 7 -0.90 -21.27 5.92
N HIS A 8 -2.04 -21.36 6.63
CA HIS A 8 -2.63 -20.21 7.31
C HIS A 8 -1.95 -19.89 8.64
N ASP A 9 -1.13 -20.81 9.14
CA ASP A 9 -0.44 -20.62 10.42
C ASP A 9 0.87 -19.87 10.25
N ASP A 10 1.38 -19.80 9.03
CA ASP A 10 2.62 -19.09 8.74
C ASP A 10 2.35 -17.59 8.62
N LYS A 11 2.92 -16.84 9.57
CA LYS A 11 2.82 -15.39 9.58
C LYS A 11 4.20 -14.77 9.48
N TYR A 12 4.23 -13.56 8.94
CA TYR A 12 5.48 -12.85 8.66
C TYR A 12 5.66 -11.69 9.64
N ASP A 13 6.92 -11.45 10.01
CA ASP A 13 7.28 -10.28 10.80
C ASP A 13 7.41 -9.03 9.96
N LEU A 14 7.71 -9.19 8.69
CA LEU A 14 7.90 -8.11 7.73
C LEU A 14 7.27 -8.50 6.41
N ILE A 15 6.44 -7.62 5.87
CA ILE A 15 5.85 -7.80 4.55
C ILE A 15 6.05 -6.51 3.75
N ILE A 16 6.43 -6.66 2.49
CA ILE A 16 6.56 -5.54 1.57
C ILE A 16 5.59 -5.77 0.42
N LEU A 17 4.64 -4.84 0.26
CA LEU A 17 3.65 -4.85 -0.81
C LEU A 17 4.03 -3.76 -1.81
N ASP A 18 4.63 -4.17 -2.91
CA ASP A 18 5.09 -3.25 -3.96
C ASP A 18 4.57 -3.72 -5.32
N PRO A 19 3.25 -3.60 -5.56
CA PRO A 19 2.65 -4.08 -6.79
C PRO A 19 2.93 -3.13 -7.96
N PRO A 20 2.76 -3.61 -9.20
CA PRO A 20 2.74 -2.72 -10.34
C PRO A 20 1.55 -1.77 -10.24
N ALA A 21 1.55 -0.70 -11.05
CA ALA A 21 0.43 0.23 -11.07
C ALA A 21 -0.85 -0.48 -11.49
N PHE A 22 -1.89 -0.41 -10.64
CA PHE A 22 -3.18 -1.02 -10.95
C PHE A 22 -4.01 -0.16 -11.89
N ALA A 23 -3.74 1.16 -11.95
CA ALA A 23 -4.45 2.05 -12.83
C ALA A 23 -3.47 2.88 -13.63
N LYS A 24 -3.69 2.93 -14.95
CA LYS A 24 -2.88 3.71 -15.88
C LYS A 24 -3.63 4.92 -16.44
N HIS A 25 -4.90 5.02 -16.14
CA HIS A 25 -5.73 6.14 -16.59
C HIS A 25 -6.83 6.42 -15.55
N ARG A 26 -7.37 7.63 -15.59
CA ARG A 26 -8.30 8.11 -14.57
C ARG A 26 -9.58 7.28 -14.46
N GLY A 27 -10.06 6.75 -15.57
CA GLY A 27 -11.28 5.93 -15.55
C GLY A 27 -11.15 4.63 -14.77
N ALA A 28 -9.93 4.22 -14.41
CA ALA A 28 -9.68 2.99 -13.68
C ALA A 28 -9.46 3.20 -12.19
N LEU A 29 -9.68 4.41 -11.66
CA LEU A 29 -9.38 4.72 -10.26
C LEU A 29 -10.11 3.79 -9.28
N ARG A 30 -11.41 3.59 -9.48
CA ARG A 30 -12.20 2.73 -8.59
C ARG A 30 -11.65 1.30 -8.54
N ASN A 31 -11.32 0.74 -9.70
CA ASN A 31 -10.78 -0.61 -9.79
C ASN A 31 -9.39 -0.68 -9.15
N ALA A 32 -8.58 0.36 -9.32
CA ALA A 32 -7.27 0.42 -8.69
C ALA A 32 -7.41 0.41 -7.17
N LEU A 33 -8.32 1.20 -6.62
CA LEU A 33 -8.52 1.25 -5.17
C LEU A 33 -9.00 -0.09 -4.63
N LYS A 34 -9.86 -0.79 -5.36
CA LYS A 34 -10.28 -2.14 -4.99
C LYS A 34 -9.09 -3.10 -4.98
N GLY A 35 -8.21 -2.99 -5.97
CA GLY A 35 -7.01 -3.81 -6.06
C GLY A 35 -6.06 -3.59 -4.90
N TYR A 36 -5.80 -2.33 -4.56
CA TYR A 36 -4.94 -1.99 -3.43
C TYR A 36 -5.56 -2.44 -2.10
N THR A 37 -6.86 -2.26 -1.93
CA THR A 37 -7.56 -2.72 -0.73
C THR A 37 -7.42 -4.22 -0.58
N ARG A 38 -7.70 -4.97 -1.63
CA ARG A 38 -7.64 -6.44 -1.61
C ARG A 38 -6.23 -6.93 -1.29
N LEU A 39 -5.23 -6.33 -1.92
CA LEU A 39 -3.84 -6.71 -1.67
C LEU A 39 -3.44 -6.44 -0.22
N ASN A 40 -3.81 -5.28 0.30
CA ASN A 40 -3.47 -4.92 1.67
C ASN A 40 -4.21 -5.77 2.70
N VAL A 41 -5.46 -6.18 2.42
CA VAL A 41 -6.17 -7.14 3.28
C VAL A 41 -5.36 -8.41 3.43
N LYS A 42 -4.84 -8.95 2.32
CA LYS A 42 -4.02 -10.15 2.36
C LYS A 42 -2.76 -9.95 3.19
N GLY A 43 -2.12 -8.80 3.05
CA GLY A 43 -0.95 -8.46 3.86
C GLY A 43 -1.28 -8.41 5.35
N PHE A 44 -2.37 -7.75 5.70
CA PHE A 44 -2.79 -7.64 7.10
C PHE A 44 -3.21 -8.99 7.69
N GLN A 45 -3.71 -9.90 6.89
CA GLN A 45 -4.05 -11.24 7.35
C GLN A 45 -2.83 -12.09 7.63
N ARG A 46 -1.69 -11.79 7.00
CA ARG A 46 -0.47 -12.58 7.08
C ARG A 46 0.60 -11.99 7.97
N ILE A 47 0.45 -10.74 8.42
CA ILE A 47 1.44 -10.10 9.27
C ILE A 47 1.19 -10.49 10.74
N ARG A 48 2.27 -10.73 11.47
CA ARG A 48 2.17 -11.01 12.92
C ARG A 48 1.85 -9.76 13.69
N LYS A 49 1.33 -9.93 14.89
CA LYS A 49 1.24 -8.84 15.86
C LYS A 49 2.63 -8.28 16.09
N GLY A 50 2.77 -6.96 16.01
CA GLY A 50 4.06 -6.31 16.15
C GLY A 50 4.89 -6.32 14.88
N GLY A 51 4.35 -6.84 13.78
CA GLY A 51 5.04 -6.86 12.51
C GLY A 51 5.00 -5.52 11.79
N ILE A 52 5.85 -5.38 10.79
CA ILE A 52 5.97 -4.17 9.98
C ILE A 52 5.52 -4.46 8.57
N LEU A 53 4.62 -3.63 8.06
CA LEU A 53 4.12 -3.73 6.69
C LEU A 53 4.54 -2.49 5.92
N PHE A 54 5.26 -2.69 4.83
CA PHE A 54 5.55 -1.64 3.86
C PHE A 54 4.57 -1.81 2.72
N THR A 55 3.84 -0.76 2.36
CA THR A 55 2.86 -0.83 1.28
C THR A 55 3.00 0.38 0.38
N PHE A 56 3.01 0.14 -0.92
CA PHE A 56 3.32 1.16 -1.92
C PHE A 56 2.30 1.21 -3.04
N SER A 57 2.19 2.38 -3.64
CA SER A 57 1.50 2.61 -4.91
C SER A 57 2.34 3.53 -5.77
N CYS A 58 2.55 3.15 -7.02
CA CYS A 58 3.19 4.02 -8.01
C CYS A 58 2.21 4.50 -9.08
N SER A 59 0.92 4.35 -8.86
CA SER A 59 -0.09 4.79 -9.81
C SER A 59 -0.30 6.29 -9.73
N GLN A 60 -0.18 6.98 -10.87
CA GLN A 60 -0.38 8.43 -10.93
C GLN A 60 -1.82 8.86 -10.66
N VAL A 61 -2.79 7.99 -10.95
CA VAL A 61 -4.20 8.34 -10.76
C VAL A 61 -4.66 8.16 -9.33
N VAL A 62 -3.86 7.51 -8.49
CA VAL A 62 -4.19 7.29 -7.08
C VAL A 62 -3.48 8.33 -6.25
N SER A 63 -4.24 9.22 -5.60
CA SER A 63 -3.68 10.22 -4.71
C SER A 63 -3.19 9.61 -3.40
N LYS A 64 -2.43 10.39 -2.63
CA LYS A 64 -2.01 9.98 -1.29
C LYS A 64 -3.22 9.66 -0.41
N GLU A 65 -4.23 10.50 -0.47
CA GLU A 65 -5.45 10.34 0.32
C GLU A 65 -6.20 9.08 -0.09
N HIS A 66 -6.35 8.85 -1.39
CA HIS A 66 -7.01 7.64 -1.90
C HIS A 66 -6.26 6.39 -1.50
N PHE A 67 -4.94 6.39 -1.61
CA PHE A 67 -4.14 5.24 -1.22
C PHE A 67 -4.27 4.94 0.28
N ARG A 68 -4.16 5.99 1.09
CA ARG A 68 -4.30 5.88 2.54
C ARG A 68 -5.68 5.37 2.92
N GLN A 69 -6.71 5.83 2.22
CA GLN A 69 -8.08 5.37 2.43
C GLN A 69 -8.21 3.88 2.12
N ALA A 70 -7.61 3.42 1.03
CA ALA A 70 -7.64 2.01 0.66
C ALA A 70 -6.95 1.15 1.71
N VAL A 71 -5.80 1.60 2.22
CA VAL A 71 -5.07 0.89 3.27
C VAL A 71 -5.86 0.87 4.58
N PHE A 72 -6.47 1.99 4.93
CA PHE A 72 -7.33 2.08 6.12
C PHE A 72 -8.50 1.09 6.01
N THR A 73 -9.16 1.06 4.86
CA THR A 73 -10.27 0.15 4.62
C THR A 73 -9.81 -1.30 4.77
N ALA A 74 -8.64 -1.61 4.22
CA ALA A 74 -8.07 -2.95 4.31
C ALA A 74 -7.79 -3.36 5.76
N ALA A 75 -7.23 -2.46 6.55
CA ALA A 75 -6.96 -2.73 7.96
C ALA A 75 -8.26 -3.00 8.72
N ALA A 76 -9.29 -2.19 8.45
CA ALA A 76 -10.59 -2.37 9.08
C ALA A 76 -11.21 -3.71 8.70
N GLN A 77 -11.15 -4.09 7.42
CA GLN A 77 -11.69 -5.37 6.95
C GLN A 77 -10.95 -6.55 7.56
N ALA A 78 -9.64 -6.42 7.76
CA ALA A 78 -8.84 -7.47 8.38
C ALA A 78 -8.92 -7.47 9.90
N GLY A 79 -9.57 -6.48 10.49
CA GLY A 79 -9.72 -6.37 11.94
C GLY A 79 -8.41 -6.07 12.66
N ARG A 80 -7.51 -5.33 12.02
CA ARG A 80 -6.20 -5.02 12.59
C ARG A 80 -6.10 -3.56 12.99
N LYS A 81 -5.45 -3.30 14.12
CA LYS A 81 -5.09 -1.95 14.54
C LYS A 81 -3.72 -1.63 13.99
N VAL A 82 -3.58 -0.46 13.37
CA VAL A 82 -2.39 -0.12 12.60
C VAL A 82 -1.95 1.30 12.95
N ARG A 83 -0.65 1.48 13.11
CA ARG A 83 -0.04 2.80 13.28
C ARG A 83 0.85 3.11 12.09
N ILE A 84 0.76 4.33 11.59
CA ILE A 84 1.65 4.78 10.52
C ILE A 84 2.94 5.27 11.14
N LEU A 85 4.04 4.58 10.84
CA LEU A 85 5.35 4.98 11.32
C LEU A 85 5.98 6.03 10.41
N HIS A 86 5.85 5.84 9.10
CA HIS A 86 6.43 6.74 8.11
C HIS A 86 5.56 6.81 6.88
N GLN A 87 5.57 7.97 6.24
CA GLN A 87 5.02 8.17 4.91
C GLN A 87 6.20 8.37 3.97
N LEU A 88 6.27 7.55 2.93
CA LEU A 88 7.41 7.54 2.02
C LEU A 88 7.04 8.20 0.70
N HIS A 89 8.04 8.82 0.09
CA HIS A 89 7.95 9.52 -1.20
C HIS A 89 9.02 9.00 -2.12
N GLN A 90 9.05 9.54 -3.33
CA GLN A 90 10.14 9.26 -4.25
C GLN A 90 11.47 9.68 -3.63
N PRO A 91 12.53 8.87 -3.83
CA PRO A 91 13.85 9.25 -3.33
C PRO A 91 14.37 10.49 -4.05
N ALA A 92 15.43 11.09 -3.50
CA ALA A 92 15.99 12.34 -4.02
C ALA A 92 16.47 12.23 -5.47
N ASP A 93 16.84 11.03 -5.93
CA ASP A 93 17.25 10.79 -7.32
C ASP A 93 16.06 10.74 -8.29
N HIS A 94 14.82 10.83 -7.77
CA HIS A 94 13.60 10.97 -8.57
C HIS A 94 12.85 12.22 -8.09
N PRO A 95 13.44 13.41 -8.28
CA PRO A 95 12.83 14.63 -7.75
C PRO A 95 11.54 14.98 -8.46
N ILE A 96 10.66 15.68 -7.74
CA ILE A 96 9.39 16.16 -8.28
C ILE A 96 9.60 17.58 -8.78
N ASN A 97 9.23 17.84 -10.04
CA ASN A 97 9.27 19.19 -10.57
C ASN A 97 8.06 19.96 -10.09
N ILE A 98 8.30 21.14 -9.50
CA ILE A 98 7.22 21.97 -8.93
C ILE A 98 6.18 22.38 -9.97
N TYR A 99 6.59 22.49 -11.26
CA TYR A 99 5.68 22.85 -12.35
C TYR A 99 5.00 21.64 -13.00
N HIS A 100 5.38 20.42 -12.58
CA HIS A 100 4.85 19.17 -13.13
C HIS A 100 4.54 18.21 -11.99
N PRO A 101 3.47 18.51 -11.22
CA PRO A 101 3.12 17.66 -10.07
C PRO A 101 2.74 16.23 -10.45
N GLU A 102 2.44 15.97 -11.71
CA GLU A 102 2.17 14.63 -12.23
C GLU A 102 3.39 13.71 -12.13
N GLY A 103 4.57 14.26 -11.90
CA GLY A 103 5.77 13.48 -11.61
C GLY A 103 5.75 12.86 -10.22
N GLU A 104 4.85 13.29 -9.34
CA GLU A 104 4.72 12.76 -8.00
C GLU A 104 3.80 11.54 -8.01
N TYR A 105 4.38 10.36 -8.19
CA TYR A 105 3.59 9.14 -8.34
C TYR A 105 3.79 8.14 -7.21
N LEU A 106 4.94 8.10 -6.56
CA LEU A 106 5.22 7.11 -5.54
C LEU A 106 4.63 7.52 -4.20
N LYS A 107 3.84 6.61 -3.64
CA LYS A 107 3.27 6.74 -2.29
C LYS A 107 3.61 5.49 -1.52
N GLY A 108 4.05 5.65 -0.29
CA GLY A 108 4.38 4.51 0.54
C GLY A 108 4.04 4.77 1.99
N LEU A 109 3.67 3.70 2.67
CA LEU A 109 3.40 3.73 4.11
C LEU A 109 4.19 2.64 4.78
N VAL A 110 4.81 2.98 5.91
CA VAL A 110 5.43 2.00 6.80
C VAL A 110 4.52 1.88 8.01
N LEU A 111 3.99 0.70 8.22
CA LEU A 111 2.94 0.46 9.19
C LEU A 111 3.39 -0.52 10.27
N TYR A 112 3.08 -0.17 11.51
CA TYR A 112 3.22 -1.07 12.64
C TYR A 112 1.86 -1.71 12.89
N VAL A 113 1.78 -3.02 12.87
CA VAL A 113 0.51 -3.75 12.99
C VAL A 113 0.39 -4.36 14.37
N GLU A 114 -0.57 -3.89 15.12
CA GLU A 114 -0.85 -4.40 16.45
C GLU A 114 -1.70 -5.65 16.44
#